data_ce981dabcd7f5be334b4ee600e221f3b
#
_entry.id   ce981dabcd7f5be334b4ee600e221f3b
#
_cell.length_a   1.000
_cell.length_b   1.000
_cell.length_c   1.000
_cell.angle_alpha   90.00
_cell.angle_beta   90.00
_cell.angle_gamma   90.00
#
_symmetry.space_group_name_H-M   'P 1'
#
loop_
_entity.id
_entity.type
_entity.pdbx_description
1 polymer ?
#
loop_
_entity_poly.entity_id
_entity_poly.type
_entity_poly.pdbx_seq_one_letter_code
_entity_poly.pdbx_strand_id
1 'polypeptide(L)'
;MIVRVLVEKSGRYVGVDLDIEGTVVVACDRCLGELELPVSVHPAFSVKFGEAPEDESSATYGDREIVFLPESDTDMDLSQIVYDYVCISLPMSRVHPEGECDPGTVKYLHSEDEGDVEEAEVPADSPFAALKDLLSEK
;
A
#
# COMPACT_ATOMS: atom_id res chain seq x y z
N MET A 1 11.31 4.34 14.18
CA MET A 1 11.78 4.05 12.81
C MET A 1 13.18 4.60 12.63
N ILE A 2 14.09 3.82 12.05
CA ILE A 2 15.49 4.20 11.76
C ILE A 2 15.66 4.11 10.25
N VAL A 3 16.24 5.16 9.65
CA VAL A 3 16.57 5.20 8.22
C VAL A 3 18.06 5.39 8.08
N ARG A 4 18.73 4.45 7.43
CA ARG A 4 20.15 4.55 7.05
C ARG A 4 20.23 4.83 5.57
N VAL A 5 21.07 5.77 5.19
CA VAL A 5 21.22 6.18 3.79
C VAL A 5 22.68 5.98 3.39
N LEU A 6 22.90 5.19 2.35
CA LEU A 6 24.19 5.06 1.70
C LEU A 6 24.13 5.76 0.34
N VAL A 7 25.04 6.69 0.11
CA VAL A 7 25.10 7.46 -1.13
C VAL A 7 26.42 7.19 -1.83
N GLU A 8 26.37 6.75 -3.08
CA GLU A 8 27.53 6.48 -3.90
C GLU A 8 27.46 7.27 -5.20
N LYS A 9 28.48 8.06 -5.47
CA LYS A 9 28.58 8.83 -6.73
C LYS A 9 29.35 8.03 -7.79
N SER A 10 28.69 7.73 -8.90
CA SER A 10 29.27 7.05 -10.05
C SER A 10 29.07 7.87 -11.33
N GLY A 11 30.07 8.65 -11.70
CA GLY A 11 30.02 9.48 -12.91
C GLY A 11 28.90 10.54 -12.85
N ARG A 12 27.86 10.37 -13.68
CA ARG A 12 26.69 11.29 -13.78
C ARG A 12 25.52 10.85 -12.90
N TYR A 13 25.60 9.69 -12.28
CA TYR A 13 24.56 9.15 -11.42
C TYR A 13 25.01 9.18 -9.97
N VAL A 14 24.06 9.39 -9.10
CA VAL A 14 24.22 9.23 -7.66
C VAL A 14 23.34 8.07 -7.25
N GLY A 15 23.96 6.95 -6.87
CA GLY A 15 23.26 5.80 -6.30
C GLY A 15 22.86 6.09 -4.86
N VAL A 16 21.64 5.79 -4.51
CA VAL A 16 21.10 5.93 -3.16
C VAL A 16 20.54 4.58 -2.74
N ASP A 17 21.07 4.03 -1.66
CA ASP A 17 20.57 2.82 -1.03
C ASP A 17 20.01 3.21 0.34
N LEU A 18 18.75 2.87 0.58
CA LEU A 18 18.09 3.11 1.84
C LEU A 18 17.93 1.79 2.60
N ASP A 19 18.08 1.87 3.91
CA ASP A 19 17.77 0.80 4.83
C ASP A 19 16.80 1.34 5.89
N ILE A 20 15.54 0.93 5.79
CA ILE A 20 14.44 1.46 6.60
C ILE A 20 13.94 0.35 7.52
N GLU A 21 14.14 0.51 8.81
CA GLU A 21 13.75 -0.46 9.83
C GLU A 21 12.94 0.23 10.95
N GLY A 22 11.92 -0.45 11.44
CA GLY A 22 11.15 0.04 12.57
C GLY A 22 9.77 -0.54 12.68
N THR A 23 8.90 0.17 13.39
CA THR A 23 7.51 -0.21 13.60
C THR A 23 6.60 0.94 13.21
N VAL A 24 5.49 0.62 12.59
CA VAL A 24 4.42 1.57 12.24
C VAL A 24 3.15 1.14 12.97
N VAL A 25 2.49 2.10 13.59
CA VAL A 25 1.18 1.89 14.22
C VAL A 25 0.09 2.25 13.21
N VAL A 26 -0.77 1.30 12.92
CA VAL A 26 -1.91 1.46 12.00
C VAL A 26 -3.19 0.98 12.68
N ALA A 27 -4.34 1.34 12.11
CA ALA A 27 -5.60 0.77 12.58
C ALA A 27 -5.76 -0.66 12.05
N CYS A 28 -6.22 -1.56 12.90
CA CYS A 28 -6.62 -2.91 12.51
C CYS A 28 -7.88 -2.84 11.64
N ASP A 29 -7.86 -3.50 10.49
CA ASP A 29 -8.99 -3.49 9.54
C ASP A 29 -10.23 -4.24 10.08
N ARG A 30 -10.09 -5.01 11.18
CA ARG A 30 -11.20 -5.75 11.81
C ARG A 30 -11.81 -5.03 13.00
N CYS A 31 -10.98 -4.57 13.95
CA CYS A 31 -11.47 -4.00 15.21
C CYS A 31 -11.19 -2.51 15.37
N LEU A 32 -10.50 -1.88 14.40
CA LEU A 32 -10.08 -0.48 14.40
C LEU A 32 -9.13 -0.09 15.55
N GLY A 33 -8.71 -1.07 16.36
CA GLY A 33 -7.70 -0.87 17.40
C GLY A 33 -6.31 -0.66 16.81
N GLU A 34 -5.39 -0.15 17.64
CA GLU A 34 -3.99 0.06 17.24
C GLU A 34 -3.29 -1.27 16.98
N LEU A 35 -2.66 -1.39 15.82
CA LEU A 35 -1.87 -2.54 15.40
C LEU A 35 -0.46 -2.09 15.07
N GLU A 36 0.51 -2.67 15.75
CA GLU A 36 1.93 -2.43 15.47
C GLU A 36 2.43 -3.40 14.40
N LEU A 37 2.92 -2.86 13.29
CA LEU A 37 3.50 -3.64 12.21
C LEU A 37 4.99 -3.37 12.07
N PRO A 38 5.83 -4.40 12.06
CA PRO A 38 7.25 -4.25 11.75
C PRO A 38 7.44 -3.91 10.29
N VAL A 39 8.34 -2.98 10.02
CA VAL A 39 8.74 -2.57 8.66
C VAL A 39 10.24 -2.79 8.52
N SER A 40 10.62 -3.47 7.43
CA SER A 40 12.02 -3.66 7.03
C SER A 40 12.05 -3.66 5.50
N VAL A 41 12.53 -2.54 4.91
CA VAL A 41 12.61 -2.35 3.47
C VAL A 41 13.94 -1.75 3.07
N HIS A 42 14.46 -2.19 1.92
CA HIS A 42 15.78 -1.82 1.40
C HIS A 42 15.66 -1.30 -0.04
N PRO A 43 15.03 -0.13 -0.26
CA PRO A 43 14.92 0.43 -1.60
C PRO A 43 16.26 0.98 -2.08
N ALA A 44 16.49 0.82 -3.38
CA ALA A 44 17.67 1.33 -4.05
C ALA A 44 17.26 2.05 -5.34
N PHE A 45 17.71 3.27 -5.51
CA PHE A 45 17.43 4.07 -6.71
C PHE A 45 18.66 4.87 -7.12
N SER A 46 18.62 5.43 -8.31
CA SER A 46 19.69 6.29 -8.84
C SER A 46 19.15 7.68 -9.12
N VAL A 47 19.88 8.69 -8.71
CA VAL A 47 19.55 10.08 -9.00
C VAL A 47 20.36 10.56 -10.21
N LYS A 48 19.70 11.21 -11.14
CA LYS A 48 20.29 11.86 -12.30
C LYS A 48 19.87 13.31 -12.34
N PHE A 49 20.81 14.20 -12.54
CA PHE A 49 20.53 15.63 -12.73
C PHE A 49 20.20 15.92 -14.19
N GLY A 50 19.17 16.73 -14.44
CA GLY A 50 18.67 17.10 -15.75
C GLY A 50 17.19 16.83 -15.92
N GLU A 51 16.67 17.09 -17.11
CA GLU A 51 15.27 16.85 -17.43
C GLU A 51 14.94 15.35 -17.56
N ALA A 52 13.76 14.97 -17.06
CA ALA A 52 13.26 13.62 -17.27
C ALA A 52 12.99 13.38 -18.76
N PRO A 53 13.38 12.22 -19.31
CA PRO A 53 13.04 11.88 -20.70
C PRO A 53 11.54 11.71 -20.84
N GLU A 54 10.99 11.98 -22.03
CA GLU A 54 9.57 11.79 -22.33
C GLU A 54 9.16 10.31 -22.35
N ASP A 55 10.13 9.39 -22.53
CA ASP A 55 9.91 7.94 -22.56
C ASP A 55 10.18 7.31 -21.18
N GLU A 56 9.15 6.68 -20.59
CA GLU A 56 9.23 5.96 -19.31
C GLU A 56 10.27 4.82 -19.32
N SER A 57 10.57 4.25 -20.47
CA SER A 57 11.59 3.19 -20.63
C SER A 57 13.01 3.62 -20.26
N SER A 58 13.26 4.93 -20.23
CA SER A 58 14.54 5.54 -19.88
C SER A 58 14.67 5.83 -18.37
N ALA A 59 13.61 5.57 -17.59
CA ALA A 59 13.57 5.84 -16.15
C ALA A 59 14.19 4.73 -15.30
N THR A 60 14.80 3.70 -15.91
CA THR A 60 15.49 2.62 -15.19
C THR A 60 16.93 2.47 -15.69
N TYR A 61 17.86 2.27 -14.76
CA TYR A 61 19.26 1.89 -15.05
C TYR A 61 19.58 0.58 -14.36
N GLY A 62 19.56 -0.50 -15.12
CA GLY A 62 19.61 -1.85 -14.58
C GLY A 62 18.34 -2.16 -13.78
N ASP A 63 18.49 -2.61 -12.54
CA ASP A 63 17.40 -2.91 -11.60
C ASP A 63 16.97 -1.70 -10.73
N ARG A 64 17.57 -0.52 -10.96
CA ARG A 64 17.32 0.68 -10.15
C ARG A 64 16.44 1.65 -10.89
N GLU A 65 15.44 2.18 -10.20
CA GLU A 65 14.66 3.33 -10.66
C GLU A 65 15.54 4.57 -10.74
N ILE A 66 15.30 5.44 -11.74
CA ILE A 66 16.00 6.71 -11.86
C ILE A 66 15.07 7.85 -11.45
N VAL A 67 15.49 8.58 -10.43
CA VAL A 67 14.85 9.83 -10.01
C VAL A 67 15.56 10.99 -10.69
N PHE A 68 14.82 11.82 -11.41
CA PHE A 68 15.38 12.99 -12.08
C PHE A 68 15.24 14.21 -11.17
N LEU A 69 16.34 14.94 -11.01
CA LEU A 69 16.36 16.21 -10.29
C LEU A 69 16.79 17.32 -11.24
N PRO A 70 16.17 18.52 -11.17
CA PRO A 70 16.63 19.69 -11.90
C PRO A 70 18.10 19.98 -11.60
N GLU A 71 18.86 20.47 -12.59
CA GLU A 71 20.28 20.82 -12.41
C GLU A 71 20.48 21.97 -11.41
N SER A 72 19.41 22.74 -11.13
CA SER A 72 19.41 23.82 -10.13
C SER A 72 19.38 23.32 -8.70
N ASP A 73 18.94 22.08 -8.48
CA ASP A 73 18.72 21.56 -7.15
C ASP A 73 20.01 20.98 -6.58
N THR A 74 20.34 21.41 -5.39
CA THR A 74 21.52 20.95 -4.63
C THR A 74 21.17 19.95 -3.56
N ASP A 75 19.90 19.89 -3.17
CA ASP A 75 19.41 19.09 -2.06
C ASP A 75 18.25 18.18 -2.54
N MET A 76 18.20 16.98 -2.01
CA MET A 76 17.12 16.02 -2.26
C MET A 76 16.42 15.68 -0.95
N ASP A 77 15.11 15.93 -0.89
CA ASP A 77 14.28 15.48 0.23
C ASP A 77 13.87 14.01 0.05
N LEU A 78 14.33 13.19 0.97
CA LEU A 78 14.03 11.75 0.99
C LEU A 78 12.75 11.41 1.77
N SER A 79 12.12 12.39 2.43
CA SER A 79 10.97 12.15 3.32
C SER A 79 9.81 11.49 2.59
N GLN A 80 9.47 11.99 1.40
CA GLN A 80 8.39 11.44 0.59
C GLN A 80 8.72 10.04 0.10
N ILE A 81 9.94 9.80 -0.34
CA ILE A 81 10.40 8.49 -0.84
C ILE A 81 10.33 7.45 0.27
N VAL A 82 10.85 7.80 1.47
CA VAL A 82 10.77 6.92 2.64
C VAL A 82 9.31 6.61 3.00
N TYR A 83 8.44 7.62 2.99
CA TYR A 83 7.02 7.43 3.27
C TYR A 83 6.36 6.48 2.27
N ASP A 84 6.60 6.66 0.99
CA ASP A 84 6.01 5.84 -0.08
C ASP A 84 6.45 4.38 0.04
N TYR A 85 7.74 4.13 0.25
CA TYR A 85 8.25 2.76 0.42
C TYR A 85 7.71 2.09 1.69
N VAL A 86 7.57 2.82 2.79
CA VAL A 86 6.93 2.32 4.01
C VAL A 86 5.46 1.97 3.73
N CYS A 87 4.70 2.85 3.08
CA CYS A 87 3.30 2.59 2.75
C CYS A 87 3.11 1.37 1.84
N ILE A 88 3.96 1.21 0.81
CA ILE A 88 3.92 0.07 -0.11
C ILE A 88 4.29 -1.24 0.59
N SER A 89 5.16 -1.19 1.60
CA SER A 89 5.59 -2.37 2.35
C SER A 89 4.54 -2.93 3.30
N LEU A 90 3.53 -2.14 3.65
CA LEU A 90 2.47 -2.59 4.54
C LEU A 90 1.59 -3.65 3.86
N PRO A 91 1.18 -4.70 4.59
CA PRO A 91 0.28 -5.71 4.04
C PRO A 91 -1.08 -5.10 3.67
N MET A 92 -1.72 -5.65 2.64
CA MET A 92 -3.06 -5.20 2.21
C MET A 92 -4.13 -5.46 3.27
N SER A 93 -3.97 -6.50 4.10
CA SER A 93 -4.85 -6.80 5.22
C SER A 93 -4.07 -6.62 6.52
N ARG A 94 -4.47 -5.66 7.32
CA ARG A 94 -3.84 -5.28 8.59
C ARG A 94 -4.75 -5.68 9.73
N VAL A 95 -4.61 -6.90 10.19
CA VAL A 95 -5.46 -7.47 11.25
C VAL A 95 -4.61 -8.04 12.37
N HIS A 96 -5.10 -7.93 13.61
CA HIS A 96 -4.48 -8.63 14.72
C HIS A 96 -4.53 -10.16 14.50
N PRO A 97 -3.60 -10.90 15.11
CA PRO A 97 -3.69 -12.35 15.20
C PRO A 97 -5.05 -12.79 15.74
N GLU A 98 -5.42 -14.06 15.49
CA GLU A 98 -6.70 -14.60 15.96
C GLU A 98 -6.81 -14.49 17.49
N GLY A 99 -7.93 -13.90 17.94
CA GLY A 99 -8.22 -13.73 19.37
C GLY A 99 -7.67 -12.45 20.00
N GLU A 100 -6.86 -11.66 19.33
CA GLU A 100 -6.30 -10.41 19.87
C GLU A 100 -7.11 -9.16 19.52
N CYS A 101 -8.10 -9.29 18.64
CA CYS A 101 -9.03 -8.18 18.36
C CYS A 101 -9.97 -7.92 19.54
N ASP A 102 -10.38 -6.65 19.71
CA ASP A 102 -11.37 -6.28 20.71
C ASP A 102 -12.70 -7.04 20.50
N PRO A 103 -13.09 -7.93 21.43
CA PRO A 103 -14.31 -8.72 21.30
C PRO A 103 -15.58 -7.86 21.25
N GLY A 104 -15.53 -6.65 21.82
CA GLY A 104 -16.63 -5.69 21.77
C GLY A 104 -16.95 -5.24 20.36
N THR A 105 -15.93 -5.11 19.50
CA THR A 105 -16.07 -4.67 18.11
C THR A 105 -16.32 -5.87 17.18
N VAL A 106 -15.61 -6.99 17.41
CA VAL A 106 -15.69 -8.18 16.56
C VAL A 106 -17.09 -8.81 16.56
N LYS A 107 -17.84 -8.73 17.65
CA LYS A 107 -19.22 -9.24 17.72
C LYS A 107 -20.17 -8.64 16.68
N TYR A 108 -19.90 -7.40 16.19
CA TYR A 108 -20.69 -6.78 15.15
C TYR A 108 -20.32 -7.23 13.74
N LEU A 109 -19.14 -7.87 13.58
CA LEU A 109 -18.70 -8.45 12.31
C LEU A 109 -19.22 -9.87 12.11
N HIS A 110 -19.49 -10.57 13.22
CA HIS A 110 -20.22 -11.82 13.23
C HIS A 110 -21.69 -11.48 13.54
N SER A 111 -22.43 -10.98 12.56
CA SER A 111 -23.86 -11.05 12.63
C SER A 111 -24.19 -12.55 12.62
N GLU A 112 -24.72 -13.05 13.75
CA GLU A 112 -25.26 -14.40 13.87
C GLU A 112 -26.54 -14.59 13.02
N ASP A 113 -26.70 -13.80 11.99
CA ASP A 113 -27.67 -13.97 10.92
C ASP A 113 -27.09 -14.87 9.82
N GLU A 114 -26.60 -16.06 10.16
CA GLU A 114 -26.91 -17.24 9.38
C GLU A 114 -28.35 -17.71 9.68
N GLY A 115 -29.20 -16.81 10.07
CA GLY A 115 -30.65 -16.99 9.98
C GLY A 115 -31.01 -16.96 8.50
N ASP A 116 -31.63 -18.04 8.03
CA ASP A 116 -32.23 -18.20 6.72
C ASP A 116 -32.42 -16.85 6.01
N VAL A 117 -31.62 -16.60 4.99
CA VAL A 117 -31.97 -15.58 4.02
C VAL A 117 -33.27 -16.09 3.39
N GLU A 118 -34.41 -15.81 4.04
CA GLU A 118 -35.70 -15.88 3.36
C GLU A 118 -35.47 -15.11 2.06
N GLU A 119 -35.57 -15.82 0.94
CA GLU A 119 -35.46 -15.21 -0.38
C GLU A 119 -36.44 -14.04 -0.39
N ALA A 120 -35.92 -12.85 -0.05
CA ALA A 120 -36.70 -11.65 -0.09
C ALA A 120 -37.18 -11.52 -1.54
N GLU A 121 -38.46 -11.75 -1.77
CA GLU A 121 -39.06 -11.58 -3.10
C GLU A 121 -38.72 -10.18 -3.58
N VAL A 122 -37.86 -10.11 -4.59
CA VAL A 122 -37.49 -8.82 -5.20
C VAL A 122 -38.77 -8.18 -5.72
N PRO A 123 -39.18 -7.00 -5.22
CA PRO A 123 -40.40 -6.34 -5.70
C PRO A 123 -40.35 -6.19 -7.21
N ALA A 124 -41.46 -6.42 -7.89
CA ALA A 124 -41.54 -6.33 -9.35
C ALA A 124 -41.08 -4.96 -9.91
N ASP A 125 -41.17 -3.92 -9.11
CA ASP A 125 -40.72 -2.54 -9.43
C ASP A 125 -39.23 -2.30 -9.13
N SER A 126 -38.47 -3.30 -8.66
CA SER A 126 -37.04 -3.16 -8.40
C SER A 126 -36.28 -3.02 -9.73
N PRO A 127 -35.32 -2.06 -9.84
CA PRO A 127 -34.46 -1.98 -11.02
C PRO A 127 -33.60 -3.22 -11.23
N PHE A 128 -33.52 -4.11 -10.24
CA PHE A 128 -32.78 -5.37 -10.29
C PHE A 128 -33.66 -6.58 -10.64
N ALA A 129 -34.98 -6.40 -10.82
CA ALA A 129 -35.89 -7.50 -11.17
C ALA A 129 -35.47 -8.22 -12.47
N ALA A 130 -34.94 -7.48 -13.45
CA ALA A 130 -34.44 -8.03 -14.71
C ALA A 130 -33.21 -8.96 -14.56
N LEU A 131 -32.46 -8.88 -13.47
CA LEU A 131 -31.32 -9.76 -13.22
C LEU A 131 -31.75 -11.16 -12.80
N LYS A 132 -32.96 -11.33 -12.25
CA LYS A 132 -33.51 -12.61 -11.84
C LYS A 132 -33.75 -13.52 -13.06
N ASP A 133 -34.19 -12.93 -14.17
CA ASP A 133 -34.43 -13.67 -15.44
C ASP A 133 -33.13 -14.17 -16.06
N LEU A 134 -32.02 -13.40 -15.95
CA LEU A 134 -30.70 -13.79 -16.45
C LEU A 134 -30.06 -14.93 -15.62
N LEU A 135 -30.41 -15.08 -14.35
CA LEU A 135 -29.90 -16.15 -13.47
C LEU A 135 -30.71 -17.46 -13.62
N SER A 136 -31.95 -17.40 -14.14
CA SER A 136 -32.81 -18.56 -14.34
C SER A 136 -32.61 -19.29 -15.67
N GLU A 137 -31.81 -18.73 -16.61
CA GLU A 137 -31.53 -19.27 -17.95
C GLU A 137 -30.26 -20.16 -18.00
N LYS A 138 -29.95 -20.92 -16.92
CA LYS A 138 -28.79 -21.80 -16.91
C LYS A 138 -29.17 -23.24 -16.53
#